data_155d3ac44ae4d94efe7269ebd7548aca
#
_entry.id   155d3ac44ae4d94efe7269ebd7548aca
#
_cell.length_a   1.000
_cell.length_b   1.000
_cell.length_c   1.000
_cell.angle_alpha   90.00
_cell.angle_beta   90.00
_cell.angle_gamma   90.00
#
_symmetry.space_group_name_H-M   'P 1'
#
loop_
_entity.id
_entity.type
_entity.pdbx_description
1 polymer ?
#
loop_
_entity_poly.entity_id
_entity_poly.type
_entity_poly.pdbx_seq_one_letter_code
_entity_poly.pdbx_strand_id
1 'polypeptide(L)'
;FDGGNLRNAIPREAYAIVGVPAEAKEGFEERFLEFGQELMEEFKHTEPRMRFTVNDVEEKVTEVMSNDDMCALLITIVGLPNGVLAMSFAVPGLVETSSNLASVKFNTEEGKVTITTSQRSSVESAKLYAAQTIESVFFLAGFDVEHSDGYPGWSPNPDSQLLATTVECYRNLFATEPKVRAIHAGLECGLFLEKYPLLEMVPFGPTLRGVHSPDERLEISTVD
;
A
#
# COMPACT_ATOMS: atom_id res chain seq x y z
N PHE A 1 6.05 1.80 -18.27
CA PHE A 1 5.60 2.09 -16.89
C PHE A 1 6.56 1.52 -15.86
N ASP A 2 6.94 2.32 -14.90
CA ASP A 2 7.68 1.91 -13.73
C ASP A 2 7.20 2.73 -12.53
N GLY A 3 6.59 2.10 -11.53
CA GLY A 3 6.10 2.75 -10.33
C GLY A 3 6.07 1.81 -9.15
N GLY A 4 6.33 2.35 -7.97
CA GLY A 4 6.35 1.58 -6.72
C GLY A 4 7.49 0.57 -6.63
N ASN A 5 7.61 -0.07 -5.47
CA ASN A 5 8.68 -1.03 -5.24
C ASN A 5 8.32 -2.10 -4.20
N LEU A 6 7.87 -1.73 -3.01
CA LEU A 6 7.62 -2.63 -1.89
C LEU A 6 6.12 -2.87 -1.70
N ARG A 7 5.72 -4.12 -1.49
CA ARG A 7 4.31 -4.49 -1.25
C ARG A 7 3.69 -3.80 -0.05
N ASN A 8 4.48 -3.52 0.96
CA ASN A 8 4.07 -2.91 2.24
C ASN A 8 4.31 -1.40 2.32
N ALA A 9 4.66 -0.75 1.21
CA ALA A 9 4.84 0.69 1.14
C ALA A 9 3.95 1.31 0.05
N ILE A 10 3.43 2.50 0.31
CA ILE A 10 2.73 3.30 -0.71
C ILE A 10 3.77 3.76 -1.74
N PRO A 11 3.51 3.61 -3.05
CA PRO A 11 4.40 4.11 -4.11
C PRO A 11 4.72 5.59 -3.93
N ARG A 12 6.01 5.93 -4.04
CA ARG A 12 6.49 7.32 -3.89
C ARG A 12 6.70 8.01 -5.22
N GLU A 13 6.93 7.23 -6.27
CA GLU A 13 7.26 7.72 -7.60
C GLU A 13 6.75 6.76 -8.67
N ALA A 14 6.43 7.31 -9.82
CA ALA A 14 6.06 6.56 -11.01
C ALA A 14 6.57 7.28 -12.26
N TYR A 15 6.98 6.50 -13.25
CA TYR A 15 7.49 6.95 -14.53
C TYR A 15 6.74 6.28 -15.66
N ALA A 16 6.51 7.01 -16.74
CA ALA A 16 5.96 6.45 -17.97
C ALA A 16 6.66 7.07 -19.17
N ILE A 17 7.07 6.23 -20.12
CA ILE A 17 7.48 6.67 -21.45
C ILE A 17 6.28 6.49 -22.35
N VAL A 18 5.86 7.54 -23.02
CA VAL A 18 4.67 7.56 -23.87
C VAL A 18 5.02 8.05 -25.26
N GLY A 19 4.45 7.40 -26.28
CA GLY A 19 4.50 7.88 -27.66
C GLY A 19 3.33 8.83 -27.91
N VAL A 20 3.63 10.07 -28.31
CA VAL A 20 2.63 11.09 -28.63
C VAL A 20 2.85 11.57 -30.07
N PRO A 21 1.81 11.68 -30.90
CA PRO A 21 1.93 12.31 -32.21
C PRO A 21 2.56 13.70 -32.11
N ALA A 22 3.46 14.05 -33.04
CA ALA A 22 4.22 15.30 -32.94
C ALA A 22 3.31 16.55 -32.85
N GLU A 23 2.20 16.53 -33.58
CA GLU A 23 1.18 17.59 -33.57
C GLU A 23 0.38 17.69 -32.26
N ALA A 24 0.37 16.65 -31.45
CA ALA A 24 -0.34 16.61 -30.17
C ALA A 24 0.59 16.83 -28.96
N LYS A 25 1.90 16.91 -29.17
CA LYS A 25 2.91 16.96 -28.10
C LYS A 25 2.67 18.12 -27.13
N GLU A 26 2.60 19.34 -27.66
CA GLU A 26 2.45 20.56 -26.84
C GLU A 26 1.16 20.51 -25.99
N GLY A 27 0.04 20.12 -26.60
CA GLY A 27 -1.23 20.00 -25.88
C GLY A 27 -1.23 18.87 -24.83
N PHE A 28 -0.49 17.79 -25.07
CA PHE A 28 -0.31 16.72 -24.09
C PHE A 28 0.50 17.20 -22.86
N GLU A 29 1.62 17.89 -23.11
CA GLU A 29 2.49 18.42 -22.06
C GLU A 29 1.74 19.44 -21.19
N GLU A 30 1.02 20.37 -21.81
CA GLU A 30 0.19 21.37 -21.14
C GLU A 30 -0.86 20.70 -20.23
N ARG A 31 -1.65 19.76 -20.78
CA ARG A 31 -2.67 19.02 -20.01
C ARG A 31 -2.07 18.23 -18.85
N PHE A 32 -0.93 17.58 -19.05
CA PHE A 32 -0.26 16.81 -17.99
C PHE A 32 0.20 17.73 -16.85
N LEU A 33 0.77 18.87 -17.16
CA LEU A 33 1.23 19.83 -16.15
C LEU A 33 0.07 20.52 -15.43
N GLU A 34 -1.03 20.87 -16.13
CA GLU A 34 -2.25 21.39 -15.51
C GLU A 34 -2.84 20.39 -14.51
N PHE A 35 -3.00 19.13 -14.92
CA PHE A 35 -3.46 18.05 -14.03
C PHE A 35 -2.52 17.87 -12.84
N GLY A 36 -1.21 17.93 -13.05
CA GLY A 36 -0.21 17.89 -11.99
C GLY A 36 -0.38 19.04 -10.98
N GLN A 37 -0.69 20.25 -11.45
CA GLN A 37 -0.94 21.41 -10.57
C GLN A 37 -2.23 21.23 -9.74
N GLU A 38 -3.30 20.70 -10.34
CA GLU A 38 -4.54 20.38 -9.61
C GLU A 38 -4.29 19.39 -8.48
N LEU A 39 -3.55 18.31 -8.75
CA LEU A 39 -3.21 17.32 -7.73
C LEU A 39 -2.27 17.88 -6.64
N MET A 40 -1.28 18.69 -7.01
CA MET A 40 -0.40 19.33 -6.03
C MET A 40 -1.17 20.27 -5.10
N GLU A 41 -2.18 20.96 -5.59
CA GLU A 41 -3.03 21.82 -4.74
C GLU A 41 -3.95 20.98 -3.83
N GLU A 42 -4.54 19.90 -4.35
CA GLU A 42 -5.39 18.98 -3.59
C GLU A 42 -4.63 18.34 -2.42
N PHE A 43 -3.42 17.86 -2.70
CA PHE A 43 -2.60 17.12 -1.73
C PHE A 43 -1.55 17.96 -1.00
N LYS A 44 -1.56 19.28 -1.10
CA LYS A 44 -0.55 20.18 -0.55
C LYS A 44 -0.25 20.00 0.95
N HIS A 45 -1.24 19.56 1.72
CA HIS A 45 -1.10 19.36 3.17
C HIS A 45 -0.52 18.01 3.54
N THR A 46 -0.74 16.99 2.73
CA THR A 46 -0.27 15.62 2.95
C THR A 46 1.01 15.34 2.18
N GLU A 47 1.11 15.88 0.96
CA GLU A 47 2.22 15.64 0.03
C GLU A 47 2.88 16.96 -0.46
N PRO A 48 3.42 17.79 0.44
CA PRO A 48 3.93 19.12 0.07
C PRO A 48 5.15 19.08 -0.87
N ARG A 49 5.73 17.91 -1.13
CA ARG A 49 6.87 17.71 -2.03
C ARG A 49 6.51 17.02 -3.33
N MET A 50 5.21 16.83 -3.61
CA MET A 50 4.75 16.25 -4.86
C MET A 50 5.23 17.06 -6.06
N ARG A 51 5.64 16.39 -7.14
CA ARG A 51 6.13 17.03 -8.37
C ARG A 51 5.69 16.23 -9.58
N PHE A 52 5.39 16.95 -10.64
CA PHE A 52 5.13 16.41 -11.97
C PHE A 52 6.13 17.00 -12.94
N THR A 53 6.75 16.16 -13.74
CA THR A 53 7.71 16.58 -14.78
C THR A 53 7.45 15.83 -16.06
N VAL A 54 7.65 16.49 -17.18
CA VAL A 54 7.63 15.89 -18.52
C VAL A 54 8.92 16.29 -19.23
N ASN A 55 9.56 15.31 -19.88
CA ASN A 55 10.81 15.52 -20.58
C ASN A 55 10.80 14.69 -21.87
N ASP A 56 11.51 15.16 -22.89
CA ASP A 56 11.79 14.35 -24.07
C ASP A 56 12.71 13.18 -23.72
N VAL A 57 12.45 12.04 -24.33
CA VAL A 57 13.31 10.87 -24.24
C VAL A 57 14.40 10.97 -25.31
N GLU A 58 15.67 10.93 -24.89
CA GLU A 58 16.82 11.00 -25.81
C GLU A 58 17.02 9.69 -26.59
N GLU A 59 16.64 8.56 -26.00
CA GLU A 59 16.76 7.24 -26.64
C GLU A 59 15.66 7.05 -27.67
N LYS A 60 16.04 6.44 -28.82
CA LYS A 60 15.06 6.10 -29.83
C LYS A 60 14.20 4.91 -29.37
N VAL A 61 12.97 5.18 -28.96
CA VAL A 61 11.96 4.16 -28.69
C VAL A 61 11.46 3.61 -30.03
N THR A 62 11.63 2.31 -30.25
CA THR A 62 11.25 1.64 -31.51
C THR A 62 9.94 0.88 -31.42
N GLU A 63 9.53 0.52 -30.20
CA GLU A 63 8.33 -0.26 -29.94
C GLU A 63 7.58 0.33 -28.75
N VAL A 64 6.27 0.33 -28.82
CA VAL A 64 5.36 0.75 -27.75
C VAL A 64 4.25 -0.29 -27.60
N MET A 65 3.62 -0.29 -26.45
CA MET A 65 2.42 -1.09 -26.18
C MET A 65 1.32 -0.75 -27.20
N SER A 66 0.52 -1.71 -27.61
CA SER A 66 -0.65 -1.46 -28.45
C SER A 66 -1.64 -0.51 -27.73
N ASN A 67 -2.46 0.19 -28.49
CA ASN A 67 -3.49 1.04 -27.89
C ASN A 67 -4.49 0.24 -27.05
N ASP A 68 -4.82 -0.97 -27.47
CA ASP A 68 -5.77 -1.83 -26.76
C ASP A 68 -5.19 -2.29 -25.42
N ASP A 69 -3.92 -2.72 -25.40
CA ASP A 69 -3.23 -3.13 -24.17
C ASP A 69 -3.02 -1.93 -23.23
N MET A 70 -2.67 -0.77 -23.79
CA MET A 70 -2.54 0.46 -23.01
C MET A 70 -3.87 0.85 -22.37
N CYS A 71 -4.97 0.83 -23.11
CA CYS A 71 -6.30 1.10 -22.60
C CYS A 71 -6.68 0.09 -21.50
N ALA A 72 -6.46 -1.21 -21.73
CA ALA A 72 -6.72 -2.25 -20.74
C ALA A 72 -5.92 -2.01 -19.46
N LEU A 73 -4.62 -1.69 -19.57
CA LEU A 73 -3.77 -1.37 -18.44
C LEU A 73 -4.28 -0.16 -17.65
N LEU A 74 -4.56 0.95 -18.32
CA LEU A 74 -5.00 2.19 -17.67
C LEU A 74 -6.37 2.02 -16.99
N ILE A 75 -7.33 1.39 -17.65
CA ILE A 75 -8.65 1.09 -17.07
C ILE A 75 -8.51 0.17 -15.86
N THR A 76 -7.64 -0.82 -15.94
CA THR A 76 -7.36 -1.72 -14.81
C THR A 76 -6.80 -0.94 -13.63
N ILE A 77 -5.76 -0.14 -13.81
CA ILE A 77 -5.15 0.66 -12.73
C ILE A 77 -6.19 1.58 -12.06
N VAL A 78 -7.02 2.24 -12.86
CA VAL A 78 -8.08 3.13 -12.34
C VAL A 78 -9.20 2.35 -11.64
N GLY A 79 -9.52 1.15 -12.13
CA GLY A 79 -10.57 0.31 -11.58
C GLY A 79 -10.19 -0.48 -10.33
N LEU A 80 -8.89 -0.58 -10.01
CA LEU A 80 -8.43 -1.33 -8.84
C LEU A 80 -8.79 -0.61 -7.54
N PRO A 81 -9.46 -1.29 -6.58
CA PRO A 81 -9.64 -0.76 -5.23
C PRO A 81 -8.29 -0.47 -4.57
N ASN A 82 -8.08 0.78 -4.14
CA ASN A 82 -6.83 1.21 -3.51
C ASN A 82 -7.12 2.13 -2.31
N GLY A 83 -6.30 2.04 -1.26
CA GLY A 83 -6.47 2.80 -0.03
C GLY A 83 -7.34 2.06 1.00
N VAL A 84 -8.04 2.82 1.83
CA VAL A 84 -8.94 2.29 2.87
C VAL A 84 -10.23 1.78 2.26
N LEU A 85 -10.53 0.50 2.46
CA LEU A 85 -11.76 -0.14 1.99
C LEU A 85 -12.82 -0.23 3.10
N ALA A 86 -12.41 -0.43 4.35
CA ALA A 86 -13.29 -0.44 5.50
C ALA A 86 -12.60 0.06 6.77
N MET A 87 -13.38 0.69 7.64
CA MET A 87 -12.99 1.06 9.00
C MET A 87 -13.50 0.03 10.00
N SER A 88 -12.76 -0.18 11.08
CA SER A 88 -13.15 -1.11 12.14
C SER A 88 -14.38 -0.61 12.90
N PHE A 89 -15.38 -1.47 13.03
CA PHE A 89 -16.54 -1.21 13.91
C PHE A 89 -16.19 -1.40 15.40
N ALA A 90 -15.19 -2.23 15.70
CA ALA A 90 -14.81 -2.54 17.08
C ALA A 90 -13.88 -1.49 17.68
N VAL A 91 -13.03 -0.86 16.88
CA VAL A 91 -12.03 0.12 17.32
C VAL A 91 -12.17 1.41 16.51
N PRO A 92 -12.77 2.47 17.08
CA PRO A 92 -12.93 3.73 16.37
C PRO A 92 -11.61 4.32 15.86
N GLY A 93 -11.59 4.76 14.60
CA GLY A 93 -10.41 5.35 13.98
C GLY A 93 -9.37 4.35 13.46
N LEU A 94 -9.57 3.05 13.67
CA LEU A 94 -8.72 2.01 13.10
C LEU A 94 -9.21 1.61 11.69
N VAL A 95 -8.29 1.52 10.74
CA VAL A 95 -8.55 0.88 9.45
C VAL A 95 -8.69 -0.63 9.67
N GLU A 96 -9.78 -1.22 9.19
CA GLU A 96 -9.98 -2.68 9.22
C GLU A 96 -9.39 -3.33 7.98
N THR A 97 -9.77 -2.83 6.80
CA THR A 97 -9.40 -3.41 5.50
C THR A 97 -8.86 -2.34 4.58
N SER A 98 -7.75 -2.63 3.94
CA SER A 98 -7.12 -1.75 2.94
C SER A 98 -6.50 -2.54 1.80
N SER A 99 -6.31 -1.87 0.68
CA SER A 99 -5.55 -2.35 -0.47
C SER A 99 -4.48 -1.34 -0.86
N ASN A 100 -3.34 -1.82 -1.28
CA ASN A 100 -2.24 -1.02 -1.82
C ASN A 100 -1.92 -1.48 -3.24
N LEU A 101 -2.06 -0.59 -4.22
CA LEU A 101 -1.44 -0.75 -5.54
C LEU A 101 0.06 -0.49 -5.38
N ALA A 102 0.79 -1.55 -5.07
CA ALA A 102 2.16 -1.46 -4.58
C ALA A 102 3.18 -1.19 -5.69
N SER A 103 2.98 -1.77 -6.87
CA SER A 103 3.83 -1.48 -8.01
C SER A 103 3.18 -1.83 -9.35
N VAL A 104 3.60 -1.11 -10.39
CA VAL A 104 3.37 -1.44 -11.79
C VAL A 104 4.72 -1.44 -12.48
N LYS A 105 5.13 -2.57 -13.04
CA LYS A 105 6.45 -2.76 -13.66
C LYS A 105 6.28 -3.30 -15.07
N PHE A 106 6.93 -2.64 -16.02
CA PHE A 106 6.99 -3.10 -17.41
C PHE A 106 8.36 -3.70 -17.70
N ASN A 107 8.38 -4.98 -18.03
CA ASN A 107 9.58 -5.66 -18.50
C ASN A 107 9.58 -5.58 -20.04
N THR A 108 10.47 -4.75 -20.59
CA THR A 108 10.59 -4.55 -22.04
C THR A 108 11.13 -5.76 -22.78
N GLU A 109 11.97 -6.58 -22.14
CA GLU A 109 12.56 -7.80 -22.76
C GLU A 109 11.50 -8.88 -22.96
N GLU A 110 10.58 -9.00 -22.00
CA GLU A 110 9.51 -10.00 -22.04
C GLU A 110 8.20 -9.45 -22.66
N GLY A 111 8.10 -8.14 -22.88
CA GLY A 111 6.87 -7.47 -23.28
C GLY A 111 5.75 -7.64 -22.26
N LYS A 112 6.08 -7.71 -20.96
CA LYS A 112 5.15 -8.07 -19.88
C LYS A 112 4.99 -6.92 -18.88
N VAL A 113 3.73 -6.65 -18.48
CA VAL A 113 3.42 -5.78 -17.36
C VAL A 113 3.09 -6.63 -16.14
N THR A 114 3.72 -6.32 -15.02
CA THR A 114 3.40 -6.93 -13.73
C THR A 114 2.83 -5.87 -12.79
N ILE A 115 1.62 -6.10 -12.32
CA ILE A 115 0.94 -5.24 -11.34
C ILE A 115 0.93 -5.99 -10.01
N THR A 116 1.45 -5.38 -8.96
CA THR A 116 1.47 -5.97 -7.62
C THR A 116 0.52 -5.19 -6.72
N THR A 117 -0.40 -5.89 -6.09
CA THR A 117 -1.30 -5.35 -5.07
C THR A 117 -1.09 -6.06 -3.74
N SER A 118 -1.41 -5.39 -2.63
CA SER A 118 -1.32 -5.99 -1.29
C SER A 118 -2.55 -5.63 -0.48
N GLN A 119 -3.31 -6.64 -0.06
CA GLN A 119 -4.51 -6.47 0.75
C GLN A 119 -4.19 -6.79 2.20
N ARG A 120 -4.72 -5.98 3.10
CA ARG A 120 -4.60 -6.17 4.54
C ARG A 120 -5.96 -6.03 5.20
N SER A 121 -6.23 -6.89 6.16
CA SER A 121 -7.41 -6.77 7.02
C SER A 121 -7.16 -7.46 8.36
N SER A 122 -7.79 -6.95 9.42
CA SER A 122 -7.90 -7.67 10.69
C SER A 122 -8.98 -8.76 10.64
N VAL A 123 -9.82 -8.76 9.60
CA VAL A 123 -10.91 -9.73 9.37
C VAL A 123 -10.58 -10.57 8.13
N GLU A 124 -10.36 -11.87 8.31
CA GLU A 124 -9.90 -12.75 7.22
C GLU A 124 -10.87 -12.80 6.04
N SER A 125 -12.18 -12.89 6.29
CA SER A 125 -13.20 -12.89 5.24
C SER A 125 -13.22 -11.58 4.44
N ALA A 126 -12.97 -10.44 5.08
CA ALA A 126 -12.89 -9.14 4.42
C ALA A 126 -11.61 -9.03 3.56
N LYS A 127 -10.50 -9.60 4.02
CA LYS A 127 -9.26 -9.69 3.23
C LYS A 127 -9.47 -10.51 1.96
N LEU A 128 -10.09 -11.67 2.09
CA LEU A 128 -10.41 -12.54 0.96
C LEU A 128 -11.37 -11.85 -0.02
N TYR A 129 -12.39 -11.17 0.47
CA TYR A 129 -13.33 -10.43 -0.37
C TYR A 129 -12.60 -9.31 -1.15
N ALA A 130 -11.72 -8.55 -0.50
CA ALA A 130 -10.92 -7.53 -1.17
C ALA A 130 -10.02 -8.13 -2.26
N ALA A 131 -9.36 -9.27 -1.98
CA ALA A 131 -8.55 -9.97 -2.96
C ALA A 131 -9.38 -10.45 -4.16
N GLN A 132 -10.54 -11.06 -3.94
CA GLN A 132 -11.46 -11.51 -5.00
C GLN A 132 -12.00 -10.35 -5.85
N THR A 133 -12.27 -9.20 -5.22
CA THR A 133 -12.70 -8.00 -5.95
C THR A 133 -11.61 -7.53 -6.91
N ILE A 134 -10.37 -7.48 -6.46
CA ILE A 134 -9.21 -7.12 -7.28
C ILE A 134 -8.95 -8.15 -8.39
N GLU A 135 -8.99 -9.44 -8.06
CA GLU A 135 -8.89 -10.52 -9.04
C GLU A 135 -9.94 -10.39 -10.14
N SER A 136 -11.19 -10.05 -9.76
CA SER A 136 -12.27 -9.84 -10.72
C SER A 136 -11.99 -8.70 -11.71
N VAL A 137 -11.38 -7.61 -11.25
CA VAL A 137 -10.96 -6.49 -12.12
C VAL A 137 -9.90 -6.95 -13.12
N PHE A 138 -8.88 -7.67 -12.64
CA PHE A 138 -7.84 -8.22 -13.50
C PHE A 138 -8.40 -9.22 -14.52
N PHE A 139 -9.27 -10.11 -14.07
CA PHE A 139 -9.90 -11.11 -14.94
C PHE A 139 -10.72 -10.46 -16.07
N LEU A 140 -11.51 -9.42 -15.75
CA LEU A 140 -12.30 -8.68 -16.74
C LEU A 140 -11.43 -7.96 -17.78
N ALA A 141 -10.21 -7.57 -17.38
CA ALA A 141 -9.24 -6.92 -18.26
C ALA A 141 -8.33 -7.92 -19.01
N GLY A 142 -8.49 -9.23 -18.79
CA GLY A 142 -7.72 -10.27 -19.47
C GLY A 142 -6.32 -10.52 -18.88
N PHE A 143 -6.07 -10.13 -17.64
CA PHE A 143 -4.82 -10.42 -16.94
C PHE A 143 -4.86 -11.78 -16.25
N ASP A 144 -3.71 -12.43 -16.18
CA ASP A 144 -3.48 -13.56 -15.30
C ASP A 144 -3.23 -13.09 -13.86
N VAL A 145 -3.73 -13.81 -12.88
CA VAL A 145 -3.61 -13.46 -11.46
C VAL A 145 -2.94 -14.59 -10.69
N GLU A 146 -1.96 -14.22 -9.88
CA GLU A 146 -1.32 -15.13 -8.94
C GLU A 146 -1.46 -14.56 -7.52
N HIS A 147 -1.91 -15.40 -6.59
CA HIS A 147 -1.95 -15.09 -5.16
C HIS A 147 -0.73 -15.68 -4.47
N SER A 148 -0.02 -14.85 -3.72
CA SER A 148 1.06 -15.32 -2.84
C SER A 148 0.53 -15.54 -1.43
N ASP A 149 1.26 -16.37 -0.67
CA ASP A 149 1.03 -16.51 0.76
C ASP A 149 1.10 -15.16 1.47
N GLY A 150 0.19 -14.95 2.39
CA GLY A 150 0.06 -13.73 3.17
C GLY A 150 -0.02 -14.02 4.66
N TYR A 151 0.06 -12.97 5.48
CA TYR A 151 -0.20 -13.08 6.90
C TYR A 151 -1.71 -13.17 7.15
N PRO A 152 -2.18 -14.07 8.04
CA PRO A 152 -3.55 -14.08 8.48
C PRO A 152 -3.90 -12.79 9.22
N GLY A 153 -5.16 -12.40 9.17
CA GLY A 153 -5.67 -11.27 9.94
C GLY A 153 -5.49 -11.50 11.44
N TRP A 154 -5.18 -10.43 12.17
CA TRP A 154 -5.13 -10.47 13.63
C TRP A 154 -6.00 -9.36 14.22
N SER A 155 -7.09 -9.77 14.86
CA SER A 155 -7.95 -8.86 15.63
C SER A 155 -7.48 -8.85 17.08
N PRO A 156 -6.98 -7.71 17.60
CA PRO A 156 -6.58 -7.63 19.02
C PRO A 156 -7.81 -7.80 19.91
N ASN A 157 -7.62 -8.48 21.05
CA ASN A 157 -8.63 -8.59 22.09
C ASN A 157 -8.45 -7.45 23.11
N PRO A 158 -9.32 -6.42 23.13
CA PRO A 158 -9.21 -5.33 24.09
C PRO A 158 -9.48 -5.76 25.53
N ASP A 159 -10.16 -6.88 25.74
CA ASP A 159 -10.51 -7.43 27.07
C ASP A 159 -9.50 -8.47 27.56
N SER A 160 -8.33 -8.58 26.90
CA SER A 160 -7.27 -9.52 27.29
C SER A 160 -6.71 -9.22 28.67
N GLN A 161 -6.64 -10.25 29.50
CA GLN A 161 -6.02 -10.15 30.82
C GLN A 161 -4.52 -9.84 30.72
N LEU A 162 -3.85 -10.38 29.71
CA LEU A 162 -2.43 -10.09 29.44
C LEU A 162 -2.22 -8.62 29.10
N LEU A 163 -3.11 -8.02 28.30
CA LEU A 163 -3.05 -6.60 27.98
C LEU A 163 -3.21 -5.75 29.26
N ALA A 164 -4.21 -6.05 30.09
CA ALA A 164 -4.43 -5.33 31.35
C ALA A 164 -3.18 -5.39 32.25
N THR A 165 -2.60 -6.57 32.41
CA THR A 165 -1.36 -6.76 33.19
C THR A 165 -0.18 -5.99 32.59
N THR A 166 -0.02 -6.02 31.28
CA THR A 166 1.06 -5.29 30.58
C THR A 166 0.95 -3.78 30.80
N VAL A 167 -0.26 -3.23 30.69
CA VAL A 167 -0.54 -1.80 30.94
C VAL A 167 -0.20 -1.43 32.39
N GLU A 168 -0.59 -2.24 33.36
CA GLU A 168 -0.28 -2.02 34.79
C GLU A 168 1.23 -2.05 35.04
N CYS A 169 1.93 -3.05 34.51
CA CYS A 169 3.39 -3.12 34.61
C CYS A 169 4.07 -1.89 34.03
N TYR A 170 3.63 -1.44 32.86
CA TYR A 170 4.17 -0.25 32.20
C TYR A 170 3.98 1.02 33.07
N ARG A 171 2.77 1.21 33.61
CA ARG A 171 2.50 2.34 34.52
C ARG A 171 3.42 2.32 35.73
N ASN A 172 3.63 1.13 36.32
CA ASN A 172 4.47 0.98 37.54
C ASN A 172 5.95 1.25 37.22
N LEU A 173 6.44 0.84 36.05
CA LEU A 173 7.84 1.02 35.68
C LEU A 173 8.17 2.44 35.22
N PHE A 174 7.29 3.05 34.41
CA PHE A 174 7.57 4.31 33.74
C PHE A 174 6.77 5.50 34.27
N ALA A 175 5.88 5.31 35.24
CA ALA A 175 4.99 6.32 35.81
C ALA A 175 4.20 7.10 34.75
N THR A 176 3.90 6.44 33.61
CA THR A 176 3.26 7.03 32.43
C THR A 176 2.22 6.05 31.87
N GLU A 177 1.13 6.57 31.31
CA GLU A 177 0.10 5.77 30.67
C GLU A 177 0.57 5.30 29.28
N PRO A 178 0.63 3.97 29.01
CA PRO A 178 0.97 3.49 27.69
C PRO A 178 -0.16 3.77 26.68
N LYS A 179 0.20 4.06 25.43
CA LYS A 179 -0.77 4.19 24.35
C LYS A 179 -1.03 2.82 23.74
N VAL A 180 -2.13 2.19 24.14
CA VAL A 180 -2.61 0.97 23.49
C VAL A 180 -3.17 1.32 22.12
N ARG A 181 -2.64 0.67 21.09
CA ARG A 181 -3.06 0.87 19.69
C ARG A 181 -3.23 -0.48 19.02
N ALA A 182 -4.14 -0.51 18.06
CA ALA A 182 -4.25 -1.61 17.12
C ALA A 182 -3.77 -1.14 15.74
N ILE A 183 -3.27 -2.06 14.94
CA ILE A 183 -2.93 -1.85 13.55
C ILE A 183 -3.57 -2.94 12.70
N HIS A 184 -3.94 -2.62 11.47
CA HIS A 184 -4.53 -3.57 10.52
C HIS A 184 -3.47 -4.33 9.70
N ALA A 185 -2.24 -4.39 10.19
CA ALA A 185 -1.17 -5.17 9.55
C ALA A 185 -1.23 -6.63 10.00
N GLY A 186 -0.86 -7.53 9.10
CA GLY A 186 -0.52 -8.89 9.49
C GLY A 186 0.75 -8.85 10.34
N LEU A 187 0.58 -9.07 11.64
CA LEU A 187 1.69 -9.27 12.56
C LEU A 187 1.96 -10.78 12.68
N GLU A 188 3.14 -11.14 13.11
CA GLU A 188 3.51 -12.52 13.44
C GLU A 188 2.51 -13.14 14.44
N CYS A 189 1.85 -12.31 15.26
CA CYS A 189 0.76 -12.72 16.14
C CYS A 189 -0.36 -13.45 15.39
N GLY A 190 -0.69 -13.05 14.16
CA GLY A 190 -1.68 -13.75 13.34
C GLY A 190 -1.29 -15.20 13.05
N LEU A 191 0.00 -15.44 12.71
CA LEU A 191 0.54 -16.79 12.46
C LEU A 191 0.50 -17.67 13.71
N PHE A 192 0.79 -17.09 14.89
CA PHE A 192 0.69 -17.84 16.15
C PHE A 192 -0.74 -18.18 16.48
N LEU A 193 -1.71 -17.27 16.29
CA LEU A 193 -3.12 -17.52 16.57
C LEU A 193 -3.75 -18.55 15.64
N GLU A 194 -3.34 -18.62 14.39
CA GLU A 194 -3.78 -19.67 13.47
C GLU A 194 -3.46 -21.06 14.05
N LYS A 195 -2.31 -21.21 14.68
CA LYS A 195 -1.84 -22.45 15.26
C LYS A 195 -2.29 -22.66 16.71
N TYR A 196 -2.44 -21.56 17.46
CA TYR A 196 -2.79 -21.55 18.88
C TYR A 196 -3.92 -20.54 19.15
N PRO A 197 -5.18 -20.86 18.81
CA PRO A 197 -6.29 -19.89 18.82
C PRO A 197 -6.62 -19.25 20.18
N LEU A 198 -6.14 -19.86 21.28
CA LEU A 198 -6.36 -19.38 22.65
C LEU A 198 -5.16 -18.58 23.23
N LEU A 199 -4.12 -18.33 22.40
CA LEU A 199 -2.94 -17.62 22.85
C LEU A 199 -3.22 -16.13 22.95
N GLU A 200 -3.06 -15.56 24.14
CA GLU A 200 -3.06 -14.11 24.32
C GLU A 200 -1.69 -13.52 23.99
N MET A 201 -1.67 -12.42 23.26
CA MET A 201 -0.43 -11.76 22.86
C MET A 201 -0.56 -10.24 22.90
N VAL A 202 0.49 -9.58 23.35
CA VAL A 202 0.62 -8.13 23.34
C VAL A 202 1.95 -7.77 22.68
N PRO A 203 1.96 -7.36 21.41
CA PRO A 203 3.18 -6.93 20.74
C PRO A 203 3.60 -5.54 21.24
N PHE A 204 4.85 -5.39 21.60
CA PHE A 204 5.48 -4.11 21.91
C PHE A 204 6.97 -4.16 21.56
N GLY A 205 7.59 -2.99 21.46
CA GLY A 205 8.99 -2.88 21.11
C GLY A 205 9.48 -1.45 21.15
N PRO A 206 10.76 -1.22 20.80
CA PRO A 206 11.34 0.12 20.75
C PRO A 206 10.67 0.99 19.71
N THR A 207 10.80 2.30 19.86
CA THR A 207 10.22 3.27 18.93
C THR A 207 10.96 3.26 17.60
N LEU A 208 10.25 2.93 16.53
CA LEU A 208 10.71 3.00 15.15
C LEU A 208 10.15 4.24 14.46
N ARG A 209 10.94 4.84 13.58
CA ARG A 209 10.54 5.99 12.75
C ARG A 209 10.95 5.76 11.31
N GLY A 210 10.13 6.21 10.36
CA GLY A 210 10.38 6.05 8.94
C GLY A 210 10.43 4.59 8.50
N VAL A 211 9.62 3.73 9.11
CA VAL A 211 9.56 2.28 8.84
C VAL A 211 9.32 2.04 7.34
N HIS A 212 10.07 1.09 6.78
CA HIS A 212 10.06 0.74 5.35
C HIS A 212 10.56 1.85 4.40
N SER A 213 11.29 2.82 4.91
CA SER A 213 11.92 3.86 4.10
C SER A 213 13.45 3.84 4.25
N PRO A 214 14.21 4.49 3.34
CA PRO A 214 15.65 4.65 3.50
C PRO A 214 16.07 5.40 4.77
N ASP A 215 15.13 6.14 5.38
CA ASP A 215 15.33 6.90 6.62
C ASP A 215 14.88 6.12 7.87
N GLU A 216 14.70 4.82 7.77
CA GLU A 216 14.29 3.98 8.91
C GLU A 216 15.32 4.03 10.02
N ARG A 217 14.86 4.34 11.22
CA ARG A 217 15.69 4.47 12.40
C ARG A 217 14.99 4.05 13.68
N LEU A 218 15.74 3.52 14.62
CA LEU A 218 15.30 3.13 15.95
C LEU A 218 15.76 4.17 16.96
N GLU A 219 14.89 4.53 17.89
CA GLU A 219 15.20 5.42 19.01
C GLU A 219 15.86 4.63 20.14
N ILE A 220 17.20 4.75 20.28
CA ILE A 220 18.02 3.93 21.19
C ILE A 220 17.54 4.04 22.64
N SER A 221 17.12 5.22 23.08
CA SER A 221 16.63 5.45 24.46
C SER A 221 15.36 4.68 24.82
N THR A 222 14.74 4.00 23.86
CA THR A 222 13.53 3.17 24.07
C THR A 222 13.82 1.67 24.02
N VAL A 223 15.11 1.28 24.01
CA VAL A 223 15.54 -0.14 23.96
C VAL A 223 15.76 -0.70 25.37
N ASP A 224 16.05 0.14 26.35
CA ASP A 224 16.38 -0.23 27.75
C ASP A 224 15.15 -0.47 28.61
#